data_6b75e2112e8412a6017f8968f6f4bb9a
#
_entry.id   6b75e2112e8412a6017f8968f6f4bb9a
#
_cell.length_a   1.000
_cell.length_b   1.000
_cell.length_c   1.000
_cell.angle_alpha   90.00
_cell.angle_beta   90.00
_cell.angle_gamma   90.00
#
_symmetry.space_group_name_H-M   'P 1'
#
loop_
_entity.id
_entity.type
_entity.pdbx_description
1 polymer ?
#
loop_
_entity_poly.entity_id
_entity_poly.type
_entity_poly.pdbx_seq_one_letter_code
_entity_poly.pdbx_strand_id
1 'polypeptide(L)'
;MCSNFQPIKNHHANWVKAHFNCDLPNATWRDEAYPTYPAPFIYLDEGKPKCDLAQFGLVPNWAPDKKKFGLRTYNARSETVQEKPSYRSAWKERRFGLAIMQSFYEPNWETGKAIRWRIKRADSEPVAVASIWERFTDHETGEIIFSFSMLTINADNHPVMNHFHKPQDEKRSIVVLNDADYLTWLNANQDQARHLLNLTPDGFLASEPAPK
;
A
#
# COMPACT_ATOMS: atom_id res chain seq x y z
N MET A 1 -0.62 7.06 -9.86
CA MET A 1 -0.73 5.85 -8.99
C MET A 1 0.59 5.65 -8.32
N CYS A 2 0.58 5.41 -7.01
CA CYS A 2 1.79 5.34 -6.18
C CYS A 2 2.72 4.20 -6.61
N SER A 3 3.86 4.54 -7.14
CA SER A 3 4.91 3.59 -7.53
C SER A 3 6.20 3.74 -6.70
N ASN A 4 6.19 4.65 -5.74
CA ASN A 4 7.34 4.91 -4.88
C ASN A 4 6.88 5.41 -3.51
N PHE A 5 7.35 4.78 -2.46
CA PHE A 5 7.08 5.20 -1.09
C PHE A 5 8.30 4.98 -0.19
N GLN A 6 8.31 5.66 0.94
CA GLN A 6 9.30 5.53 2.00
C GLN A 6 8.71 4.63 3.09
N PRO A 7 9.12 3.36 3.19
CA PRO A 7 8.69 2.48 4.27
C PRO A 7 9.08 3.04 5.63
N ILE A 8 8.39 2.62 6.67
CA ILE A 8 8.81 2.91 8.06
C ILE A 8 10.23 2.40 8.32
N LYS A 9 10.85 2.93 9.37
CA LYS A 9 12.19 2.59 9.82
C LYS A 9 12.17 1.98 11.22
N ASN A 10 13.28 1.39 11.64
CA ASN A 10 13.39 0.74 12.96
C ASN A 10 13.05 1.67 14.14
N HIS A 11 13.29 2.97 14.01
CA HIS A 11 12.90 3.93 15.06
C HIS A 11 11.38 4.09 15.23
N HIS A 12 10.57 3.57 14.31
CA HIS A 12 9.10 3.51 14.44
C HIS A 12 8.61 2.17 15.04
N ALA A 13 9.49 1.34 15.60
CA ALA A 13 9.10 0.06 16.22
C ALA A 13 8.03 0.25 17.31
N ASN A 14 8.12 1.31 18.10
CA ASN A 14 7.12 1.63 19.11
C ASN A 14 5.76 1.97 18.52
N TRP A 15 5.72 2.65 17.38
CA TRP A 15 4.48 2.91 16.65
C TRP A 15 3.82 1.61 16.17
N VAL A 16 4.60 0.70 15.60
CA VAL A 16 4.09 -0.62 15.18
C VAL A 16 3.57 -1.42 16.39
N LYS A 17 4.33 -1.41 17.48
CA LYS A 17 3.92 -2.11 18.70
C LYS A 17 2.63 -1.55 19.30
N ALA A 18 2.48 -0.23 19.30
CA ALA A 18 1.30 0.44 19.84
C ALA A 18 0.02 0.13 19.03
N HIS A 19 0.12 0.10 17.69
CA HIS A 19 -1.05 -0.09 16.81
C HIS A 19 -1.39 -1.55 16.52
N PHE A 20 -0.37 -2.43 16.47
CA PHE A 20 -0.55 -3.81 16.00
C PHE A 20 -0.12 -4.88 17.01
N ASN A 21 0.50 -4.48 18.10
CA ASN A 21 1.05 -5.41 19.11
C ASN A 21 1.99 -6.48 18.51
N CYS A 22 2.70 -6.16 17.44
CA CYS A 22 3.73 -7.00 16.83
C CYS A 22 5.06 -6.25 16.71
N ASP A 23 6.12 -6.97 16.36
CA ASP A 23 7.45 -6.41 16.18
C ASP A 23 7.75 -6.24 14.68
N LEU A 24 8.66 -5.32 14.35
CA LEU A 24 9.21 -5.19 13.01
C LEU A 24 10.04 -6.43 12.64
N PRO A 25 10.13 -6.78 11.34
CA PRO A 25 10.94 -7.92 10.92
C PRO A 25 12.42 -7.68 11.24
N ASN A 26 13.11 -8.71 11.75
CA ASN A 26 14.56 -8.67 11.98
C ASN A 26 15.31 -8.80 10.63
N ALA A 27 15.21 -7.78 9.80
CA ALA A 27 15.79 -7.71 8.48
C ALA A 27 16.05 -6.26 8.08
N THR A 28 16.76 -6.06 6.99
CA THR A 28 17.00 -4.74 6.41
C THR A 28 16.16 -4.54 5.16
N TRP A 29 15.69 -3.32 4.94
CA TRP A 29 14.99 -2.90 3.74
C TRP A 29 15.45 -1.53 3.27
N ARG A 30 15.15 -1.20 2.04
CA ARG A 30 15.59 0.04 1.41
C ARG A 30 14.86 1.27 1.98
N ASP A 31 15.48 2.44 1.85
CA ASP A 31 14.89 3.71 2.26
C ASP A 31 13.67 4.09 1.40
N GLU A 32 13.68 3.71 0.15
CA GLU A 32 12.55 3.85 -0.77
C GLU A 32 12.20 2.50 -1.38
N ALA A 33 10.92 2.19 -1.42
CA ALA A 33 10.37 1.01 -2.07
C ALA A 33 9.78 1.38 -3.43
N TYR A 34 10.14 0.59 -4.43
CA TYR A 34 9.61 0.59 -5.79
C TYR A 34 8.96 -0.77 -6.08
N PRO A 35 8.14 -0.89 -7.13
CA PRO A 35 7.59 -2.19 -7.52
C PRO A 35 8.68 -3.27 -7.58
N THR A 36 8.39 -4.42 -7.00
CA THR A 36 9.26 -5.59 -6.76
C THR A 36 10.22 -5.50 -5.57
N TYR A 37 10.32 -4.36 -4.88
CA TYR A 37 11.14 -4.27 -3.68
C TYR A 37 10.36 -4.77 -2.46
N PRO A 38 11.03 -5.47 -1.53
CA PRO A 38 10.43 -5.84 -0.26
C PRO A 38 10.29 -4.61 0.66
N ALA A 39 9.20 -4.57 1.40
CA ALA A 39 8.92 -3.54 2.41
C ALA A 39 8.16 -4.15 3.59
N PRO A 40 8.23 -3.55 4.79
CA PRO A 40 7.43 -3.97 5.94
C PRO A 40 5.94 -3.92 5.64
N PHE A 41 5.24 -5.00 5.96
CA PHE A 41 3.84 -5.20 5.66
C PHE A 41 3.15 -5.91 6.82
N ILE A 42 2.00 -5.36 7.27
CA ILE A 42 1.19 -5.93 8.33
C ILE A 42 0.08 -6.78 7.72
N TYR A 43 -0.11 -7.97 8.26
CA TYR A 43 -1.17 -8.90 7.89
C TYR A 43 -1.58 -9.74 9.09
N LEU A 44 -2.66 -10.51 8.99
CA LEU A 44 -3.02 -11.49 10.02
C LEU A 44 -2.36 -12.85 9.72
N ASP A 45 -1.64 -13.36 10.70
CA ASP A 45 -1.11 -14.72 10.75
C ASP A 45 -1.80 -15.43 11.93
N GLU A 46 -2.57 -16.49 11.66
CA GLU A 46 -3.40 -17.19 12.65
C GLU A 46 -4.28 -16.24 13.49
N GLY A 47 -4.84 -15.20 12.86
CA GLY A 47 -5.72 -14.22 13.49
C GLY A 47 -5.01 -13.16 14.33
N LYS A 48 -3.68 -13.10 14.32
CA LYS A 48 -2.89 -12.09 15.03
C LYS A 48 -2.12 -11.20 14.06
N PRO A 49 -2.02 -9.89 14.30
CA PRO A 49 -1.20 -9.02 13.47
C PRO A 49 0.28 -9.45 13.51
N LYS A 50 0.89 -9.50 12.34
CA LYS A 50 2.30 -9.82 12.14
C LYS A 50 2.89 -8.87 11.11
N CYS A 51 4.16 -8.51 11.28
CA CYS A 51 4.91 -7.70 10.34
C CYS A 51 6.04 -8.53 9.72
N ASP A 52 5.96 -8.72 8.41
CA ASP A 52 7.02 -9.37 7.63
C ASP A 52 7.39 -8.50 6.42
N LEU A 53 8.51 -8.82 5.75
CA LEU A 53 8.83 -8.21 4.47
C LEU A 53 7.99 -8.85 3.37
N ALA A 54 7.21 -8.04 2.66
CA ALA A 54 6.47 -8.46 1.48
C ALA A 54 6.88 -7.63 0.25
N GLN A 55 6.92 -8.26 -0.91
CA GLN A 55 7.23 -7.59 -2.18
C GLN A 55 6.10 -6.62 -2.56
N PHE A 56 6.45 -5.39 -2.86
CA PHE A 56 5.53 -4.41 -3.44
C PHE A 56 5.25 -4.75 -4.91
N GLY A 57 4.03 -5.14 -5.22
CA GLY A 57 3.59 -5.71 -6.49
C GLY A 57 3.13 -7.16 -6.32
N LEU A 58 1.81 -7.33 -6.21
CA LEU A 58 1.16 -8.61 -5.93
C LEU A 58 1.42 -9.62 -7.05
N VAL A 59 1.83 -10.82 -6.68
CA VAL A 59 2.11 -11.93 -7.59
C VAL A 59 1.14 -13.06 -7.26
N PRO A 60 0.13 -13.32 -8.12
CA PRO A 60 -0.73 -14.49 -7.92
C PRO A 60 0.03 -15.78 -8.25
N ASN A 61 -0.37 -16.90 -7.64
CA ASN A 61 0.31 -18.19 -7.78
C ASN A 61 0.41 -18.72 -9.23
N TRP A 62 -0.52 -18.31 -10.08
CA TRP A 62 -0.57 -18.69 -11.51
C TRP A 62 0.27 -17.79 -12.42
N ALA A 63 0.93 -16.75 -11.90
CA ALA A 63 1.71 -15.80 -12.71
C ALA A 63 2.88 -16.49 -13.41
N PRO A 64 3.02 -16.39 -14.75
CA PRO A 64 4.06 -17.10 -15.50
C PRO A 64 5.45 -16.49 -15.29
N ASP A 65 5.55 -15.18 -15.17
CA ASP A 65 6.80 -14.46 -14.87
C ASP A 65 6.56 -13.59 -13.63
N LYS A 66 6.86 -14.17 -12.48
CA LYS A 66 6.57 -13.60 -11.16
C LYS A 66 7.20 -12.21 -10.98
N LYS A 67 8.44 -12.02 -11.44
CA LYS A 67 9.15 -10.75 -11.33
C LYS A 67 8.51 -9.64 -12.18
N LYS A 68 8.23 -9.93 -13.46
CA LYS A 68 7.59 -8.97 -14.36
C LYS A 68 6.13 -8.69 -13.96
N PHE A 69 5.46 -9.69 -13.39
CA PHE A 69 4.07 -9.54 -12.95
C PHE A 69 3.94 -8.48 -11.87
N GLY A 70 4.79 -8.53 -10.84
CA GLY A 70 4.83 -7.54 -9.74
C GLY A 70 5.00 -6.09 -10.21
N LEU A 71 5.68 -5.85 -11.34
CA LEU A 71 5.85 -4.52 -11.93
C LEU A 71 4.53 -3.87 -12.41
N ARG A 72 3.44 -4.62 -12.53
CA ARG A 72 2.15 -4.16 -13.07
C ARG A 72 1.00 -4.25 -12.06
N THR A 73 1.26 -4.83 -10.90
CA THR A 73 0.23 -5.19 -9.91
C THR A 73 0.46 -4.55 -8.55
N TYR A 74 1.27 -3.50 -8.49
CA TYR A 74 1.57 -2.79 -7.26
C TYR A 74 0.40 -1.91 -6.76
N ASN A 75 -0.56 -1.55 -7.63
CA ASN A 75 -1.80 -0.89 -7.25
C ASN A 75 -3.01 -1.62 -7.81
N ALA A 76 -4.05 -1.79 -7.00
CA ALA A 76 -5.33 -2.38 -7.37
C ALA A 76 -6.44 -1.34 -7.22
N ARG A 77 -7.23 -1.12 -8.27
CA ARG A 77 -8.40 -0.24 -8.20
C ARG A 77 -9.49 -0.90 -7.36
N SER A 78 -9.98 -0.21 -6.35
CA SER A 78 -11.03 -0.70 -5.46
C SER A 78 -12.32 -1.07 -6.20
N GLU A 79 -12.62 -0.34 -7.28
CA GLU A 79 -13.82 -0.53 -8.10
C GLU A 79 -13.83 -1.87 -8.83
N THR A 80 -12.65 -2.41 -9.15
CA THR A 80 -12.53 -3.64 -9.96
C THR A 80 -11.72 -4.76 -9.28
N VAL A 81 -11.30 -4.58 -8.04
CA VAL A 81 -10.44 -5.52 -7.32
C VAL A 81 -11.04 -6.93 -7.24
N GLN A 82 -12.35 -7.02 -7.09
CA GLN A 82 -13.08 -8.30 -7.01
C GLN A 82 -13.22 -9.04 -8.35
N GLU A 83 -13.00 -8.34 -9.48
CA GLU A 83 -13.23 -8.87 -10.82
C GLU A 83 -11.92 -9.27 -11.50
N LYS A 84 -10.88 -8.46 -11.30
CA LYS A 84 -9.60 -8.63 -11.99
C LYS A 84 -8.89 -9.91 -11.56
N PRO A 85 -8.48 -10.78 -12.50
CA PRO A 85 -7.85 -12.06 -12.20
C PRO A 85 -6.66 -11.96 -11.23
N SER A 86 -5.89 -10.87 -11.30
CA SER A 86 -4.72 -10.65 -10.44
C SER A 86 -5.06 -10.44 -8.97
N TYR A 87 -6.28 -9.99 -8.65
CA TYR A 87 -6.64 -9.51 -7.30
C TYR A 87 -7.82 -10.23 -6.68
N ARG A 88 -8.71 -10.80 -7.52
CA ARG A 88 -10.00 -11.36 -7.07
C ARG A 88 -9.85 -12.46 -6.01
N SER A 89 -8.79 -13.27 -6.08
CA SER A 89 -8.54 -14.33 -5.10
C SER A 89 -8.23 -13.72 -3.72
N ALA A 90 -7.25 -12.81 -3.66
CA ALA A 90 -6.87 -12.11 -2.44
C ALA A 90 -8.06 -11.36 -1.81
N TRP A 91 -8.87 -10.68 -2.64
CA TRP A 91 -10.09 -10.01 -2.18
C TRP A 91 -11.14 -10.99 -1.64
N LYS A 92 -11.43 -12.06 -2.39
CA LYS A 92 -12.43 -13.07 -2.00
C LYS A 92 -12.05 -13.77 -0.70
N GLU A 93 -10.77 -14.08 -0.53
CA GLU A 93 -10.26 -14.78 0.65
C GLU A 93 -9.93 -13.82 1.81
N ARG A 94 -10.29 -12.53 1.66
CA ARG A 94 -10.09 -11.50 2.69
C ARG A 94 -8.61 -11.40 3.13
N ARG A 95 -7.69 -11.58 2.21
CA ARG A 95 -6.27 -11.37 2.46
C ARG A 95 -5.98 -9.88 2.50
N PHE A 96 -6.52 -9.22 3.53
CA PHE A 96 -6.35 -7.81 3.79
C PHE A 96 -5.09 -7.58 4.63
N GLY A 97 -4.35 -6.55 4.29
CA GLY A 97 -3.13 -6.19 4.98
C GLY A 97 -2.84 -4.70 4.83
N LEU A 98 -1.75 -4.25 5.41
CA LEU A 98 -1.41 -2.83 5.49
C LEU A 98 0.04 -2.61 5.07
N ALA A 99 0.25 -1.81 4.03
CA ALA A 99 1.57 -1.26 3.72
C ALA A 99 1.83 -0.07 4.66
N ILE A 100 2.87 -0.17 5.49
CA ILE A 100 3.18 0.84 6.50
C ILE A 100 4.34 1.71 6.04
N MET A 101 4.14 3.04 6.07
CA MET A 101 5.08 3.99 5.48
C MET A 101 5.11 5.33 6.18
N GLN A 102 6.22 6.06 6.01
CA GLN A 102 6.37 7.46 6.45
C GLN A 102 5.78 8.44 5.45
N SER A 103 5.92 8.13 4.16
CA SER A 103 5.48 9.00 3.07
C SER A 103 5.42 8.21 1.76
N PHE A 104 4.74 8.77 0.79
CA PHE A 104 4.75 8.29 -0.60
C PHE A 104 4.99 9.44 -1.56
N TYR A 105 5.24 9.13 -2.83
CA TYR A 105 5.64 10.12 -3.81
C TYR A 105 4.77 10.04 -5.04
N GLU A 106 4.35 11.21 -5.50
CA GLU A 106 3.59 11.37 -6.75
C GLU A 106 4.14 12.54 -7.57
N PRO A 107 4.01 12.50 -8.90
CA PRO A 107 4.42 13.59 -9.76
C PRO A 107 3.35 14.70 -9.77
N ASN A 108 3.74 15.92 -9.41
CA ASN A 108 2.97 17.13 -9.65
C ASN A 108 3.26 17.66 -11.06
N TRP A 109 2.22 18.06 -11.78
CA TRP A 109 2.31 18.51 -13.17
C TRP A 109 1.87 19.97 -13.36
N GLU A 110 1.64 20.74 -12.32
CA GLU A 110 1.16 22.14 -12.41
C GLU A 110 2.08 23.04 -13.23
N THR A 111 3.37 22.76 -13.26
CA THR A 111 4.36 23.51 -14.07
C THR A 111 4.49 22.99 -15.50
N GLY A 112 3.67 22.03 -15.92
CA GLY A 112 3.78 21.35 -17.22
C GLY A 112 4.88 20.29 -17.29
N LYS A 113 5.64 20.08 -16.20
CA LYS A 113 6.67 19.04 -16.05
C LYS A 113 6.41 18.22 -14.81
N ALA A 114 6.76 16.93 -14.85
CA ALA A 114 6.67 16.06 -13.68
C ALA A 114 7.70 16.47 -12.63
N ILE A 115 7.25 17.06 -11.54
CA ILE A 115 8.07 17.34 -10.37
C ILE A 115 7.67 16.34 -9.28
N ARG A 116 8.63 15.62 -8.73
CA ARG A 116 8.40 14.67 -7.64
C ARG A 116 8.03 15.43 -6.37
N TRP A 117 6.92 15.04 -5.74
CA TRP A 117 6.47 15.57 -4.46
C TRP A 117 6.36 14.43 -3.46
N ARG A 118 6.63 14.74 -2.21
CA ARG A 118 6.41 13.86 -1.07
C ARG A 118 5.05 14.18 -0.46
N ILE A 119 4.27 13.13 -0.22
CA ILE A 119 2.99 13.21 0.49
C ILE A 119 3.17 12.42 1.78
N LYS A 120 2.78 13.02 2.90
CA LYS A 120 2.88 12.44 4.24
C LYS A 120 1.70 12.85 5.09
N ARG A 121 1.53 12.22 6.22
CA ARG A 121 0.60 12.66 7.26
C ARG A 121 1.03 14.03 7.80
N ALA A 122 0.08 14.93 8.05
CA ALA A 122 0.38 16.31 8.43
C ALA A 122 1.12 16.44 9.77
N ASP A 123 0.85 15.53 10.71
CA ASP A 123 1.56 15.44 12.00
C ASP A 123 2.91 14.70 11.92
N SER A 124 3.30 14.23 10.73
CA SER A 124 4.51 13.46 10.45
C SER A 124 4.57 12.06 11.06
N GLU A 125 3.47 11.56 11.65
CA GLU A 125 3.36 10.16 12.05
C GLU A 125 3.28 9.23 10.83
N PRO A 126 3.69 7.95 10.96
CA PRO A 126 3.50 6.96 9.90
C PRO A 126 2.03 6.77 9.54
N VAL A 127 1.79 6.26 8.35
CA VAL A 127 0.46 5.86 7.88
C VAL A 127 0.44 4.40 7.47
N ALA A 128 -0.75 3.78 7.53
CA ALA A 128 -0.99 2.46 6.98
C ALA A 128 -1.97 2.54 5.82
N VAL A 129 -1.63 1.88 4.73
CA VAL A 129 -2.37 1.88 3.46
C VAL A 129 -3.08 0.56 3.28
N ALA A 130 -4.40 0.61 3.08
CA ALA A 130 -5.22 -0.55 2.79
C ALA A 130 -4.68 -1.31 1.57
N SER A 131 -4.41 -2.59 1.76
CA SER A 131 -3.74 -3.43 0.76
C SER A 131 -4.35 -4.83 0.76
N ILE A 132 -4.11 -5.56 -0.31
CA ILE A 132 -4.37 -6.99 -0.43
C ILE A 132 -3.06 -7.73 -0.67
N TRP A 133 -2.98 -9.00 -0.28
CA TRP A 133 -1.74 -9.76 -0.37
C TRP A 133 -1.93 -11.19 -0.86
N GLU A 134 -0.85 -11.78 -1.34
CA GLU A 134 -0.72 -13.19 -1.71
C GLU A 134 0.55 -13.78 -1.10
N ARG A 135 0.45 -15.04 -0.65
CA ARG A 135 1.60 -15.81 -0.17
C ARG A 135 1.46 -17.26 -0.62
N PHE A 136 2.47 -17.78 -1.28
CA PHE A 136 2.51 -19.16 -1.72
C PHE A 136 3.97 -19.63 -1.87
N THR A 137 4.15 -20.95 -1.89
CA THR A 137 5.45 -21.55 -2.22
C THR A 137 5.52 -21.75 -3.73
N ASP A 138 6.54 -21.23 -4.35
CA ASP A 138 6.82 -21.47 -5.76
C ASP A 138 7.22 -22.93 -5.98
N HIS A 139 6.46 -23.64 -6.79
CA HIS A 139 6.70 -25.07 -7.05
C HIS A 139 7.98 -25.34 -7.84
N GLU A 140 8.49 -24.37 -8.60
CA GLU A 140 9.70 -24.51 -9.41
C GLU A 140 10.97 -24.25 -8.59
N THR A 141 10.92 -23.24 -7.72
CA THR A 141 12.12 -22.80 -6.96
C THR A 141 12.09 -23.20 -5.49
N GLY A 142 10.91 -23.54 -4.95
CA GLY A 142 10.72 -23.78 -3.52
C GLY A 142 10.68 -22.50 -2.67
N GLU A 143 10.82 -21.32 -3.28
CA GLU A 143 10.83 -20.04 -2.58
C GLU A 143 9.41 -19.64 -2.13
N ILE A 144 9.31 -19.03 -0.95
CA ILE A 144 8.07 -18.41 -0.51
C ILE A 144 7.98 -17.03 -1.15
N ILE A 145 6.95 -16.84 -1.97
CA ILE A 145 6.61 -15.54 -2.54
C ILE A 145 5.53 -14.91 -1.68
N PHE A 146 5.86 -13.82 -1.01
CA PHE A 146 4.94 -12.99 -0.24
C PHE A 146 4.91 -11.60 -0.85
N SER A 147 3.74 -11.15 -1.29
CA SER A 147 3.60 -9.94 -2.10
C SER A 147 2.28 -9.23 -1.83
N PHE A 148 2.22 -7.91 -2.06
CA PHE A 148 1.04 -7.09 -1.82
C PHE A 148 0.78 -6.07 -2.92
N SER A 149 -0.46 -5.60 -2.98
CA SER A 149 -0.91 -4.49 -3.82
C SER A 149 -1.67 -3.49 -2.97
N MET A 150 -1.35 -2.21 -3.10
CA MET A 150 -2.09 -1.13 -2.43
C MET A 150 -3.41 -0.88 -3.16
N LEU A 151 -4.49 -0.71 -2.41
CA LEU A 151 -5.78 -0.30 -2.97
C LEU A 151 -5.77 1.19 -3.30
N THR A 152 -6.44 1.53 -4.39
CA THR A 152 -6.57 2.91 -4.85
C THR A 152 -8.02 3.25 -5.14
N ILE A 153 -8.39 4.51 -4.90
CA ILE A 153 -9.72 5.09 -5.18
C ILE A 153 -9.57 6.37 -6.00
N ASN A 154 -10.67 6.81 -6.62
CA ASN A 154 -10.73 8.10 -7.28
C ASN A 154 -10.46 9.23 -6.28
N ALA A 155 -9.71 10.24 -6.69
CA ALA A 155 -9.28 11.36 -5.86
C ALA A 155 -9.49 12.73 -6.53
N ASP A 156 -10.38 12.84 -7.52
CA ASP A 156 -10.64 14.10 -8.22
C ASP A 156 -11.07 15.22 -7.25
N ASN A 157 -11.76 14.86 -6.18
CA ASN A 157 -12.25 15.80 -5.17
C ASN A 157 -11.37 15.86 -3.89
N HIS A 158 -10.21 15.18 -3.86
CA HIS A 158 -9.36 15.22 -2.68
C HIS A 158 -8.49 16.48 -2.66
N PRO A 159 -8.45 17.28 -1.57
CA PRO A 159 -7.80 18.59 -1.54
C PRO A 159 -6.29 18.55 -1.83
N VAL A 160 -5.62 17.45 -1.51
CA VAL A 160 -4.19 17.26 -1.78
C VAL A 160 -3.96 16.43 -3.04
N MET A 161 -4.63 15.28 -3.17
CA MET A 161 -4.32 14.31 -4.22
C MET A 161 -4.77 14.73 -5.63
N ASN A 162 -5.71 15.68 -5.76
CA ASN A 162 -6.14 16.20 -7.05
C ASN A 162 -5.05 16.99 -7.80
N HIS A 163 -3.99 17.44 -7.12
CA HIS A 163 -2.86 18.14 -7.70
C HIS A 163 -1.83 17.23 -8.39
N PHE A 164 -1.98 15.90 -8.21
CA PHE A 164 -1.02 14.93 -8.74
C PHE A 164 -1.54 14.26 -10.01
N HIS A 165 -0.66 13.52 -10.70
CA HIS A 165 -0.89 12.97 -12.03
C HIS A 165 -1.05 14.05 -13.12
N LYS A 166 -1.06 13.63 -14.39
CA LYS A 166 -1.25 14.59 -15.50
C LYS A 166 -2.64 15.20 -15.44
N PRO A 167 -2.81 16.44 -15.91
CA PRO A 167 -4.10 17.15 -15.87
C PRO A 167 -5.27 16.37 -16.49
N GLN A 168 -5.00 15.62 -17.57
CA GLN A 168 -6.02 14.85 -18.30
C GLN A 168 -6.28 13.46 -17.72
N ASP A 169 -5.44 12.99 -16.78
CA ASP A 169 -5.59 11.68 -16.18
C ASP A 169 -6.56 11.74 -14.99
N GLU A 170 -7.33 10.67 -14.79
CA GLU A 170 -8.11 10.47 -13.56
C GLU A 170 -7.20 10.58 -12.34
N LYS A 171 -7.60 11.37 -11.36
CA LYS A 171 -6.85 11.51 -10.11
C LYS A 171 -7.12 10.30 -9.23
N ARG A 172 -6.06 9.73 -8.72
CA ARG A 172 -6.13 8.54 -7.87
C ARG A 172 -5.34 8.74 -6.60
N SER A 173 -5.83 8.20 -5.48
CA SER A 173 -5.11 8.09 -4.21
C SER A 173 -4.99 6.63 -3.80
N ILE A 174 -3.90 6.27 -3.16
CA ILE A 174 -3.86 5.08 -2.31
C ILE A 174 -4.81 5.29 -1.13
N VAL A 175 -5.40 4.21 -0.62
CA VAL A 175 -6.34 4.28 0.51
C VAL A 175 -5.56 4.30 1.81
N VAL A 176 -5.28 5.50 2.31
CA VAL A 176 -4.71 5.70 3.65
C VAL A 176 -5.82 5.57 4.68
N LEU A 177 -5.66 4.68 5.66
CA LEU A 177 -6.65 4.48 6.71
C LEU A 177 -6.38 5.39 7.92
N ASN A 178 -7.43 5.68 8.69
CA ASN A 178 -7.28 6.27 10.02
C ASN A 178 -6.73 5.22 11.00
N ASP A 179 -6.05 5.66 12.04
CA ASP A 179 -5.44 4.77 13.05
C ASP A 179 -6.46 3.83 13.70
N ALA A 180 -7.68 4.34 13.96
CA ALA A 180 -8.77 3.56 14.54
C ALA A 180 -9.28 2.42 13.64
N ASP A 181 -9.03 2.50 12.33
CA ASP A 181 -9.54 1.56 11.34
C ASP A 181 -8.58 0.43 11.00
N TYR A 182 -7.31 0.48 11.46
CA TYR A 182 -6.29 -0.51 11.09
C TYR A 182 -6.68 -1.95 11.42
N LEU A 183 -7.06 -2.19 12.66
CA LEU A 183 -7.46 -3.55 13.10
C LEU A 183 -8.81 -3.96 12.52
N THR A 184 -9.71 -3.01 12.31
CA THR A 184 -10.99 -3.26 11.63
C THR A 184 -10.76 -3.71 10.20
N TRP A 185 -9.86 -3.06 9.46
CA TRP A 185 -9.47 -3.45 8.11
C TRP A 185 -8.92 -4.87 8.05
N LEU A 186 -7.96 -5.19 8.91
CA LEU A 186 -7.33 -6.52 8.94
C LEU A 186 -8.34 -7.65 9.19
N ASN A 187 -9.37 -7.39 9.98
CA ASN A 187 -10.39 -8.37 10.36
C ASN A 187 -11.69 -8.28 9.52
N ALA A 188 -11.77 -7.35 8.58
CA ALA A 188 -12.98 -7.05 7.84
C ALA A 188 -13.48 -8.24 7.00
N ASN A 189 -14.79 -8.34 6.85
CA ASN A 189 -15.37 -9.01 5.69
C ASN A 189 -15.35 -8.05 4.48
N GLN A 190 -15.76 -8.54 3.30
CA GLN A 190 -15.70 -7.75 2.06
C GLN A 190 -16.59 -6.49 2.12
N ASP A 191 -17.75 -6.54 2.75
CA ASP A 191 -18.65 -5.42 2.86
C ASP A 191 -18.09 -4.37 3.82
N GLN A 192 -17.59 -4.79 4.97
CA GLN A 192 -16.89 -3.89 5.91
C GLN A 192 -15.66 -3.25 5.26
N ALA A 193 -14.86 -4.04 4.53
CA ALA A 193 -13.69 -3.52 3.81
C ALA A 193 -14.08 -2.42 2.82
N ARG A 194 -15.18 -2.58 2.06
CA ARG A 194 -15.67 -1.54 1.13
C ARG A 194 -16.00 -0.23 1.83
N HIS A 195 -16.61 -0.29 3.01
CA HIS A 195 -16.96 0.92 3.78
C HIS A 195 -15.74 1.68 4.31
N LEU A 196 -14.58 1.02 4.40
CA LEU A 196 -13.32 1.64 4.80
C LEU A 196 -12.52 2.26 3.63
N LEU A 197 -12.94 2.02 2.38
CA LEU A 197 -12.26 2.56 1.19
C LEU A 197 -12.68 4.00 0.91
N ASN A 198 -12.22 4.92 1.74
CA ASN A 198 -12.55 6.34 1.66
C ASN A 198 -11.29 7.19 1.46
N LEU A 199 -11.50 8.41 0.96
CA LEU A 199 -10.46 9.44 0.97
C LEU A 199 -10.21 9.91 2.39
N THR A 200 -8.98 10.29 2.69
CA THR A 200 -8.65 10.94 3.97
C THR A 200 -9.34 12.30 4.06
N PRO A 201 -9.71 12.74 5.28
CA PRO A 201 -10.29 14.06 5.47
C PRO A 201 -9.30 15.18 5.13
N ASP A 202 -9.84 16.38 4.91
CA ASP A 202 -9.01 17.57 4.72
C ASP A 202 -8.09 17.80 5.92
N GLY A 203 -6.86 18.23 5.64
CA GLY A 203 -5.83 18.44 6.66
C GLY A 203 -5.12 17.16 7.15
N PHE A 204 -5.56 15.96 6.74
CA PHE A 204 -4.88 14.71 7.15
C PHE A 204 -3.54 14.50 6.42
N LEU A 205 -3.50 14.82 5.13
CA LEU A 205 -2.28 14.73 4.33
C LEU A 205 -1.70 16.12 4.05
N ALA A 206 -0.38 16.20 4.05
CA ALA A 206 0.40 17.35 3.61
C ALA A 206 1.34 16.92 2.48
N SER A 207 1.68 17.87 1.60
CA SER A 207 2.57 17.60 0.48
C SER A 207 3.64 18.69 0.32
N GLU A 208 4.81 18.30 -0.14
CA GLU A 208 5.95 19.18 -0.34
C GLU A 208 6.80 18.72 -1.53
N PRO A 209 7.46 19.64 -2.29
CA PRO A 209 8.41 19.25 -3.33
C PRO A 209 9.54 18.38 -2.76
N ALA A 210 9.90 17.33 -3.48
CA ALA A 210 10.98 16.41 -3.11
C ALA A 210 11.76 15.95 -4.35
N PRO A 211 12.36 16.87 -5.12
CA PRO A 211 13.17 16.53 -6.28
C PRO A 211 14.34 15.64 -5.85
N LYS A 212 14.77 14.73 -6.76
CA LYS A 212 16.01 13.94 -6.60
C LYS A 212 17.18 14.68 -7.17
#